data_4f26e1243095f77f4381450fcd780290
#
_entry.id   4f26e1243095f77f4381450fcd780290
#
_cell.length_a   1.000
_cell.length_b   1.000
_cell.length_c   1.000
_cell.angle_alpha   90.00
_cell.angle_beta   90.00
_cell.angle_gamma   90.00
#
_symmetry.space_group_name_H-M   'P 1'
#
loop_
_entity.id
_entity.type
_entity.pdbx_description
1 polymer ?
#
loop_
_entity_poly.entity_id
_entity_poly.type
_entity_poly.pdbx_seq_one_letter_code
_entity_poly.pdbx_strand_id
1 'polypeptide(L)'
;VSRRASRFESTQQIPQEMTMAEITAAAVMALREKTGLPMMECKKALAECGGNTEQAVDWLRKQGIKTQSMRSDRETSCGRLAVFTDPAKGVGAMIELKCESPPVAGSPDFKDFCNDIAKTLALGPGAATPEELLGQKSQAHPDKTLSELKDDLFNRMREVFELSRIKRVDAACGGYAHHDGSKAALVEIAGAGAASAAETAKDIAMHVVALAPQAVRKEDLDPAVVEKEREILTEAARKEGKPENIIAKMIEGRLRNFFAQCVLLEQPFVKDDKQSVGQLAKQAGIEIKGVENWRLS
;
A
#
# COMPACT_ATOMS: atom_id res chain seq x y z
N VAL A 1 29.06 89.01 -26.25
CA VAL A 1 29.51 87.75 -25.58
C VAL A 1 28.30 86.89 -25.45
N SER A 2 28.14 85.95 -26.36
CA SER A 2 27.01 85.04 -26.44
C SER A 2 27.41 83.67 -25.86
N ARG A 3 26.67 83.17 -24.89
CA ARG A 3 26.78 81.77 -24.41
C ARG A 3 25.58 80.99 -24.92
N ARG A 4 25.83 80.08 -25.89
CA ARG A 4 24.93 79.02 -26.32
C ARG A 4 24.86 77.94 -25.22
N ALA A 5 23.70 77.69 -24.68
CA ALA A 5 23.38 76.55 -23.84
C ALA A 5 23.04 75.35 -24.75
N SER A 6 23.80 74.29 -24.73
CA SER A 6 23.51 72.98 -25.39
C SER A 6 22.54 72.20 -24.53
N ARG A 7 21.39 71.93 -25.11
CA ARG A 7 20.37 71.08 -24.56
C ARG A 7 20.78 69.62 -24.80
N PHE A 8 21.10 68.88 -23.75
CA PHE A 8 21.22 67.42 -23.79
C PHE A 8 19.82 66.83 -23.73
N GLU A 9 19.31 66.32 -24.85
CA GLU A 9 18.16 65.39 -24.83
C GLU A 9 18.61 63.99 -24.45
N SER A 10 18.35 63.59 -23.19
CA SER A 10 18.47 62.22 -22.75
C SER A 10 17.21 61.46 -23.22
N THR A 11 17.35 60.77 -24.32
CA THR A 11 16.39 59.78 -24.79
C THR A 11 16.39 58.61 -23.79
N GLN A 12 15.49 58.58 -22.83
CA GLN A 12 15.21 57.39 -22.04
C GLN A 12 14.62 56.35 -22.97
N GLN A 13 15.41 55.34 -23.32
CA GLN A 13 14.92 54.11 -23.90
C GLN A 13 14.05 53.40 -22.85
N ILE A 14 12.75 53.40 -23.09
CA ILE A 14 11.77 52.56 -22.43
C ILE A 14 12.17 51.11 -22.72
N PRO A 15 12.33 50.21 -21.71
CA PRO A 15 12.57 48.81 -21.95
C PRO A 15 11.42 48.27 -22.83
N GLN A 16 11.79 47.61 -23.94
CA GLN A 16 10.87 46.85 -24.77
C GLN A 16 10.00 45.96 -23.88
N GLU A 17 8.71 46.17 -23.90
CA GLU A 17 7.72 45.21 -23.39
C GLU A 17 8.06 43.86 -24.01
N MET A 18 8.43 42.88 -23.18
CA MET A 18 8.57 41.53 -23.58
C MET A 18 7.21 41.09 -24.12
N THR A 19 7.10 41.01 -25.42
CA THR A 19 5.94 40.42 -26.11
C THR A 19 5.69 39.04 -25.51
N MET A 20 4.53 38.87 -24.86
CA MET A 20 4.06 37.57 -24.38
C MET A 20 4.13 36.61 -25.57
N ALA A 21 4.99 35.60 -25.49
CA ALA A 21 5.06 34.57 -26.51
C ALA A 21 3.65 33.96 -26.66
N GLU A 22 3.15 33.98 -27.91
CA GLU A 22 1.81 33.47 -28.17
C GLU A 22 1.76 31.99 -27.83
N ILE A 23 1.03 31.63 -26.75
CA ILE A 23 0.93 30.27 -26.27
C ILE A 23 0.12 29.47 -27.26
N THR A 24 0.82 28.67 -28.07
CA THR A 24 0.20 27.87 -29.12
C THR A 24 -0.54 26.67 -28.50
N ALA A 25 -1.64 26.26 -29.15
CA ALA A 25 -2.36 25.04 -28.76
C ALA A 25 -1.46 23.80 -28.76
N ALA A 26 -0.48 23.75 -29.68
CA ALA A 26 0.51 22.68 -29.76
C ALA A 26 1.42 22.62 -28.48
N ALA A 27 1.89 23.77 -27.99
CA ALA A 27 2.67 23.82 -26.76
C ALA A 27 1.88 23.37 -25.52
N VAL A 28 0.59 23.74 -25.46
CA VAL A 28 -0.32 23.30 -24.38
C VAL A 28 -0.55 21.80 -24.45
N MET A 29 -0.76 21.24 -25.65
CA MET A 29 -0.92 19.79 -25.83
C MET A 29 0.35 19.03 -25.45
N ALA A 30 1.52 19.47 -25.88
CA ALA A 30 2.79 18.86 -25.54
C ALA A 30 3.04 18.86 -24.01
N LEU A 31 2.75 19.98 -23.33
CA LEU A 31 2.86 20.05 -21.87
C LEU A 31 1.85 19.13 -21.18
N ARG A 32 0.62 19.02 -21.71
CA ARG A 32 -0.39 18.09 -21.21
C ARG A 32 0.05 16.62 -21.37
N GLU A 33 0.57 16.24 -22.51
CA GLU A 33 1.09 14.88 -22.74
C GLU A 33 2.22 14.55 -21.77
N LYS A 34 3.12 15.51 -21.51
CA LYS A 34 4.24 15.35 -20.58
C LYS A 34 3.81 15.26 -19.11
N THR A 35 2.76 15.99 -18.70
CA THR A 35 2.37 16.15 -17.30
C THR A 35 1.10 15.38 -16.91
N GLY A 36 0.25 15.02 -17.88
CA GLY A 36 -1.07 14.45 -17.65
C GLY A 36 -2.11 15.41 -17.04
N LEU A 37 -1.77 16.69 -16.90
CA LEU A 37 -2.61 17.69 -16.22
C LEU A 37 -3.69 18.28 -17.13
N PRO A 38 -4.76 18.89 -16.57
CA PRO A 38 -5.81 19.53 -17.34
C PRO A 38 -5.26 20.62 -18.27
N MET A 39 -5.82 20.70 -19.47
CA MET A 39 -5.35 21.62 -20.52
C MET A 39 -5.31 23.08 -20.05
N MET A 40 -6.30 23.52 -19.25
CA MET A 40 -6.35 24.89 -18.75
C MET A 40 -5.24 25.21 -17.76
N GLU A 41 -4.82 24.23 -16.94
CA GLU A 41 -3.69 24.39 -16.03
C GLU A 41 -2.36 24.46 -16.80
N CYS A 42 -2.19 23.61 -17.82
CA CYS A 42 -1.02 23.67 -18.70
C CYS A 42 -0.95 25.02 -19.44
N LYS A 43 -2.07 25.51 -19.95
CA LYS A 43 -2.15 26.84 -20.56
C LYS A 43 -1.76 27.96 -19.60
N LYS A 44 -2.29 27.92 -18.36
CA LYS A 44 -1.97 28.89 -17.33
C LYS A 44 -0.48 28.85 -16.96
N ALA A 45 0.08 27.65 -16.77
CA ALA A 45 1.51 27.48 -16.45
C ALA A 45 2.42 28.04 -17.55
N LEU A 46 2.11 27.77 -18.81
CA LEU A 46 2.85 28.34 -19.94
C LEU A 46 2.74 29.88 -19.98
N ALA A 47 1.55 30.43 -19.65
CA ALA A 47 1.37 31.89 -19.56
C ALA A 47 2.24 32.52 -18.48
N GLU A 48 2.23 31.93 -17.29
CA GLU A 48 3.02 32.43 -16.14
C GLU A 48 4.55 32.28 -16.35
N CYS A 49 4.96 31.34 -17.22
CA CYS A 49 6.37 31.06 -17.52
C CYS A 49 6.83 31.55 -18.90
N GLY A 50 6.07 32.47 -19.55
CA GLY A 50 6.44 33.05 -20.83
C GLY A 50 6.64 32.05 -21.98
N GLY A 51 5.93 30.90 -21.94
CA GLY A 51 6.01 29.83 -22.92
C GLY A 51 7.14 28.82 -22.67
N ASN A 52 7.93 28.96 -21.61
CA ASN A 52 9.00 28.01 -21.27
C ASN A 52 8.41 26.75 -20.65
N THR A 53 8.54 25.61 -21.36
CA THR A 53 7.94 24.33 -20.97
C THR A 53 8.57 23.77 -19.70
N GLU A 54 9.89 23.89 -19.48
CA GLU A 54 10.54 23.38 -18.29
C GLU A 54 10.14 24.15 -17.04
N GLN A 55 10.15 25.47 -17.12
CA GLN A 55 9.68 26.32 -16.03
C GLN A 55 8.18 26.10 -15.75
N ALA A 56 7.38 25.84 -16.77
CA ALA A 56 5.96 25.53 -16.61
C ALA A 56 5.73 24.20 -15.86
N VAL A 57 6.57 23.17 -16.09
CA VAL A 57 6.54 21.92 -15.30
C VAL A 57 6.84 22.21 -13.83
N ASP A 58 7.91 22.94 -13.54
CA ASP A 58 8.28 23.31 -12.17
C ASP A 58 7.21 24.14 -11.47
N TRP A 59 6.62 25.09 -12.21
CA TRP A 59 5.51 25.90 -11.72
C TRP A 59 4.29 25.07 -11.35
N LEU A 60 3.90 24.12 -12.22
CA LEU A 60 2.81 23.18 -11.99
C LEU A 60 3.07 22.32 -10.76
N ARG A 61 4.29 21.84 -10.59
CA ARG A 61 4.70 21.05 -9.43
C ARG A 61 4.55 21.87 -8.12
N LYS A 62 5.02 23.11 -8.11
CA LYS A 62 4.87 24.03 -6.95
C LYS A 62 3.41 24.33 -6.64
N GLN A 63 2.57 24.51 -7.64
CA GLN A 63 1.11 24.71 -7.45
C GLN A 63 0.45 23.43 -6.91
N GLY A 64 0.87 22.26 -7.34
CA GLY A 64 0.42 20.97 -6.82
C GLY A 64 0.69 20.84 -5.32
N ILE A 65 1.91 21.09 -4.88
CA ILE A 65 2.31 21.06 -3.46
C ILE A 65 1.43 22.01 -2.63
N LYS A 66 1.21 23.24 -3.11
CA LYS A 66 0.33 24.21 -2.44
C LYS A 66 -1.11 23.71 -2.33
N THR A 67 -1.63 23.10 -3.39
CA THR A 67 -3.00 22.54 -3.40
C THR A 67 -3.12 21.34 -2.48
N GLN A 68 -2.09 20.49 -2.42
CA GLN A 68 -2.03 19.33 -1.53
C GLN A 68 -2.04 19.76 -0.06
N SER A 69 -1.24 20.76 0.32
CA SER A 69 -1.23 21.27 1.70
C SER A 69 -2.56 21.87 2.13
N MET A 70 -3.32 22.46 1.21
CA MET A 70 -4.67 22.98 1.48
C MET A 70 -5.75 21.89 1.59
N ARG A 71 -5.42 20.65 1.24
CA ARG A 71 -6.34 19.51 1.25
C ARG A 71 -5.91 18.42 2.23
N SER A 72 -4.85 18.64 3.01
CA SER A 72 -4.31 17.67 3.96
C SER A 72 -5.34 17.14 4.98
N ASP A 73 -6.37 17.93 5.26
CA ASP A 73 -7.41 17.61 6.24
C ASP A 73 -8.56 16.76 5.65
N ARG A 74 -8.45 16.36 4.37
CA ARG A 74 -9.47 15.49 3.76
C ARG A 74 -9.33 14.06 4.24
N GLU A 75 -10.46 13.47 4.57
CA GLU A 75 -10.53 12.08 5.00
C GLU A 75 -10.21 11.13 3.85
N THR A 76 -9.32 10.19 4.10
CA THR A 76 -8.93 9.12 3.18
C THR A 76 -9.55 7.81 3.66
N SER A 77 -10.83 7.59 3.34
CA SER A 77 -11.60 6.41 3.78
C SER A 77 -11.54 5.22 2.80
N CYS A 78 -10.98 5.44 1.62
CA CYS A 78 -10.79 4.42 0.60
C CYS A 78 -9.29 4.10 0.46
N GLY A 79 -8.95 3.09 -0.33
CA GLY A 79 -7.55 2.77 -0.57
C GLY A 79 -7.32 1.36 -1.04
N ARG A 80 -6.07 0.91 -0.90
CA ARG A 80 -5.66 -0.42 -1.31
C ARG A 80 -4.51 -0.95 -0.48
N LEU A 81 -4.57 -2.25 -0.21
CA LEU A 81 -3.43 -3.03 0.28
C LEU A 81 -2.68 -3.62 -0.92
N ALA A 82 -1.36 -3.57 -0.89
CA ALA A 82 -0.49 -4.21 -1.86
C ALA A 82 0.57 -5.05 -1.16
N VAL A 83 0.96 -6.15 -1.82
CA VAL A 83 1.95 -7.10 -1.32
C VAL A 83 2.96 -7.38 -2.42
N PHE A 84 4.23 -7.40 -2.04
CA PHE A 84 5.32 -7.88 -2.88
C PHE A 84 6.13 -8.92 -2.14
N THR A 85 6.48 -10.04 -2.79
CA THR A 85 7.38 -11.08 -2.25
C THR A 85 8.42 -11.47 -3.30
N ASP A 86 9.66 -11.64 -2.86
CA ASP A 86 10.75 -12.20 -3.66
C ASP A 86 11.32 -13.42 -2.91
N PRO A 87 10.85 -14.62 -3.24
CA PRO A 87 11.29 -15.85 -2.55
C PRO A 87 12.78 -16.12 -2.72
N ALA A 88 13.38 -15.72 -3.86
CA ALA A 88 14.79 -15.92 -4.12
C ALA A 88 15.70 -15.08 -3.22
N LYS A 89 15.23 -13.89 -2.85
CA LYS A 89 15.93 -12.99 -1.93
C LYS A 89 15.50 -13.17 -0.48
N GLY A 90 14.46 -13.96 -0.22
CA GLY A 90 13.90 -14.11 1.12
C GLY A 90 13.39 -12.80 1.70
N VAL A 91 12.63 -12.02 0.92
CA VAL A 91 12.05 -10.76 1.37
C VAL A 91 10.60 -10.64 0.93
N GLY A 92 9.81 -9.97 1.75
CA GLY A 92 8.45 -9.58 1.43
C GLY A 92 8.06 -8.27 2.07
N ALA A 93 7.07 -7.61 1.48
CA ALA A 93 6.52 -6.38 2.03
C ALA A 93 5.03 -6.27 1.77
N MET A 94 4.34 -5.59 2.67
CA MET A 94 2.94 -5.24 2.57
C MET A 94 2.77 -3.77 2.94
N ILE A 95 1.92 -3.06 2.19
CA ILE A 95 1.63 -1.65 2.42
C ILE A 95 0.13 -1.38 2.37
N GLU A 96 -0.30 -0.30 3.00
CA GLU A 96 -1.63 0.29 2.86
C GLU A 96 -1.49 1.71 2.36
N LEU A 97 -2.02 1.96 1.16
CA LEU A 97 -2.14 3.31 0.60
C LEU A 97 -3.61 3.69 0.54
N LYS A 98 -3.95 4.82 1.18
CA LYS A 98 -5.31 5.37 1.23
C LYS A 98 -5.51 6.49 0.23
N CYS A 99 -6.77 6.70 -0.18
CA CYS A 99 -7.24 7.78 -1.05
C CYS A 99 -8.66 8.19 -0.67
N GLU A 100 -9.19 9.25 -1.30
CA GLU A 100 -10.50 9.80 -0.98
C GLU A 100 -11.65 8.96 -1.56
N SER A 101 -11.48 8.33 -2.76
CA SER A 101 -12.59 7.72 -3.47
C SER A 101 -12.31 6.31 -4.03
N PRO A 102 -13.37 5.45 -4.15
CA PRO A 102 -13.25 4.12 -4.74
C PRO A 102 -12.79 4.10 -6.21
N PRO A 103 -13.23 5.04 -7.10
CA PRO A 103 -12.75 5.06 -8.48
C PRO A 103 -11.23 5.22 -8.59
N VAL A 104 -10.63 6.07 -7.74
CA VAL A 104 -9.18 6.26 -7.69
C VAL A 104 -8.47 5.02 -7.16
N ALA A 105 -8.98 4.41 -6.08
CA ALA A 105 -8.45 3.14 -5.55
C ALA A 105 -8.47 2.00 -6.59
N GLY A 106 -9.44 2.03 -7.50
CA GLY A 106 -9.58 1.07 -8.62
C GLY A 106 -8.75 1.38 -9.85
N SER A 107 -8.19 2.59 -9.98
CA SER A 107 -7.47 3.03 -11.18
C SER A 107 -6.15 2.28 -11.39
N PRO A 108 -5.72 2.07 -12.64
CA PRO A 108 -4.43 1.43 -12.94
C PRO A 108 -3.25 2.17 -12.31
N ASP A 109 -3.18 3.49 -12.46
CA ASP A 109 -2.08 4.31 -11.94
C ASP A 109 -1.91 4.19 -10.42
N PHE A 110 -3.03 4.13 -9.68
CA PHE A 110 -3.00 3.96 -8.22
C PHE A 110 -2.51 2.56 -7.84
N LYS A 111 -2.98 1.53 -8.55
CA LYS A 111 -2.55 0.13 -8.34
C LYS A 111 -1.05 -0.03 -8.61
N ASP A 112 -0.57 0.53 -9.71
CA ASP A 112 0.84 0.47 -10.09
C ASP A 112 1.72 1.19 -9.06
N PHE A 113 1.28 2.33 -8.55
CA PHE A 113 1.97 3.03 -7.48
C PHE A 113 1.98 2.23 -6.16
N CYS A 114 0.87 1.61 -5.76
CA CYS A 114 0.84 0.71 -4.59
C CYS A 114 1.84 -0.45 -4.74
N ASN A 115 1.89 -1.08 -5.92
CA ASN A 115 2.82 -2.18 -6.20
C ASN A 115 4.28 -1.71 -6.17
N ASP A 116 4.57 -0.52 -6.69
CA ASP A 116 5.92 0.07 -6.65
C ASP A 116 6.37 0.38 -5.23
N ILE A 117 5.49 0.94 -4.39
CA ILE A 117 5.78 1.17 -2.96
C ILE A 117 6.10 -0.15 -2.26
N ALA A 118 5.28 -1.19 -2.44
CA ALA A 118 5.52 -2.50 -1.82
C ALA A 118 6.83 -3.13 -2.29
N LYS A 119 7.13 -3.03 -3.59
CA LYS A 119 8.39 -3.51 -4.19
C LYS A 119 9.59 -2.73 -3.69
N THR A 120 9.47 -1.41 -3.57
CA THR A 120 10.54 -0.54 -3.07
C THR A 120 10.84 -0.84 -1.60
N LEU A 121 9.82 -1.06 -0.77
CA LEU A 121 10.00 -1.47 0.62
C LEU A 121 10.71 -2.82 0.73
N ALA A 122 10.33 -3.81 -0.09
CA ALA A 122 10.91 -5.14 -0.05
C ALA A 122 12.37 -5.17 -0.55
N LEU A 123 12.66 -4.52 -1.67
CA LEU A 123 13.94 -4.62 -2.37
C LEU A 123 14.94 -3.50 -2.02
N GLY A 124 14.46 -2.42 -1.42
CA GLY A 124 15.27 -1.29 -0.98
C GLY A 124 15.92 -1.53 0.39
N PRO A 125 16.46 -0.48 1.00
CA PRO A 125 17.11 -0.57 2.32
C PRO A 125 16.14 -0.88 3.46
N GLY A 126 14.83 -0.89 3.22
CA GLY A 126 13.80 -0.94 4.24
C GLY A 126 13.42 0.45 4.74
N ALA A 127 12.41 0.52 5.60
CA ALA A 127 11.98 1.75 6.27
C ALA A 127 11.26 1.39 7.57
N ALA A 128 11.44 2.20 8.59
CA ALA A 128 10.72 2.06 9.85
C ALA A 128 9.38 2.81 9.83
N THR A 129 9.29 3.87 9.04
CA THR A 129 8.09 4.69 8.91
C THR A 129 7.68 4.89 7.45
N PRO A 130 6.39 5.20 7.19
CA PRO A 130 5.91 5.57 5.86
C PRO A 130 6.68 6.74 5.24
N GLU A 131 7.06 7.74 6.03
CA GLU A 131 7.78 8.93 5.59
C GLU A 131 9.18 8.58 5.10
N GLU A 132 9.90 7.72 5.84
CA GLU A 132 11.22 7.22 5.41
C GLU A 132 11.13 6.46 4.08
N LEU A 133 10.09 5.64 3.92
CA LEU A 133 9.86 4.92 2.68
C LEU A 133 9.57 5.86 1.51
N LEU A 134 8.72 6.87 1.71
CA LEU A 134 8.40 7.85 0.68
C LEU A 134 9.62 8.67 0.23
N GLY A 135 10.63 8.83 1.07
CA GLY A 135 11.91 9.47 0.73
C GLY A 135 12.81 8.61 -0.16
N GLN A 136 12.56 7.33 -0.31
CA GLN A 136 13.40 6.42 -1.10
C GLN A 136 13.12 6.54 -2.60
N LYS A 137 14.13 6.19 -3.41
CA LYS A 137 14.00 6.07 -4.87
C LYS A 137 13.13 4.87 -5.22
N SER A 138 12.19 5.09 -6.15
CA SER A 138 11.32 4.05 -6.67
C SER A 138 12.10 2.95 -7.38
N GLN A 139 11.66 1.70 -7.23
CA GLN A 139 12.22 0.57 -7.99
C GLN A 139 11.75 0.56 -9.45
N ALA A 140 10.59 1.13 -9.75
CA ALA A 140 10.06 1.25 -11.11
C ALA A 140 10.59 2.51 -11.84
N HIS A 141 10.86 3.59 -11.07
CA HIS A 141 11.31 4.89 -11.59
C HIS A 141 12.52 5.40 -10.78
N PRO A 142 13.73 4.88 -11.05
CA PRO A 142 14.93 5.18 -10.22
C PRO A 142 15.37 6.65 -10.22
N ASP A 143 14.89 7.45 -11.16
CA ASP A 143 15.09 8.89 -11.25
C ASP A 143 14.29 9.68 -10.21
N LYS A 144 13.17 9.12 -9.70
CA LYS A 144 12.24 9.77 -8.77
C LYS A 144 12.17 9.07 -7.41
N THR A 145 11.85 9.83 -6.38
CA THR A 145 11.44 9.29 -5.08
C THR A 145 9.97 8.88 -5.11
N LEU A 146 9.56 8.01 -4.19
CA LEU A 146 8.15 7.67 -4.02
C LEU A 146 7.30 8.89 -3.64
N SER A 147 7.86 9.84 -2.89
CA SER A 147 7.19 11.11 -2.59
C SER A 147 6.92 11.93 -3.85
N GLU A 148 7.90 12.03 -4.76
CA GLU A 148 7.73 12.73 -6.03
C GLU A 148 6.67 12.07 -6.92
N LEU A 149 6.63 10.73 -6.94
CA LEU A 149 5.59 9.98 -7.66
C LEU A 149 4.21 10.15 -7.04
N LYS A 150 4.12 10.21 -5.70
CA LYS A 150 2.87 10.52 -4.98
C LYS A 150 2.35 11.91 -5.35
N ASP A 151 3.23 12.90 -5.42
CA ASP A 151 2.88 14.28 -5.81
C ASP A 151 2.43 14.35 -7.27
N ASP A 152 3.09 13.62 -8.18
CA ASP A 152 2.69 13.51 -9.58
C ASP A 152 1.29 12.87 -9.70
N LEU A 153 1.02 11.83 -8.90
CA LEU A 153 -0.28 11.16 -8.86
C LEU A 153 -1.36 12.10 -8.31
N PHE A 154 -1.08 12.82 -7.21
CA PHE A 154 -1.97 13.86 -6.67
C PHE A 154 -2.31 14.91 -7.72
N ASN A 155 -1.32 15.40 -8.46
CA ASN A 155 -1.53 16.42 -9.50
C ASN A 155 -2.46 15.94 -10.60
N ARG A 156 -2.41 14.65 -10.97
CA ARG A 156 -3.28 14.06 -12.00
C ARG A 156 -4.69 13.75 -11.49
N MET A 157 -4.79 13.16 -10.29
CA MET A 157 -6.07 12.67 -9.76
C MET A 157 -6.79 13.66 -8.85
N ARG A 158 -6.05 14.64 -8.29
CA ARG A 158 -6.57 15.66 -7.38
C ARG A 158 -7.16 15.13 -6.08
N GLU A 159 -6.72 13.95 -5.66
CA GLU A 159 -7.06 13.33 -4.38
C GLU A 159 -5.83 13.23 -3.48
N VAL A 160 -6.06 13.29 -2.16
CA VAL A 160 -5.03 13.09 -1.15
C VAL A 160 -4.69 11.60 -1.04
N PHE A 161 -3.42 11.29 -0.93
CA PHE A 161 -2.90 9.95 -0.71
C PHE A 161 -2.13 9.87 0.60
N GLU A 162 -2.46 8.86 1.40
CA GLU A 162 -1.83 8.59 2.68
C GLU A 162 -1.26 7.17 2.70
N LEU A 163 0.06 7.04 2.86
CA LEU A 163 0.69 5.76 3.15
C LEU A 163 0.57 5.52 4.66
N SER A 164 -0.44 4.75 5.08
CA SER A 164 -0.82 4.62 6.49
C SER A 164 -0.07 3.51 7.21
N ARG A 165 0.20 2.39 6.54
CA ARG A 165 0.89 1.23 7.15
C ARG A 165 1.89 0.63 6.19
N ILE A 166 3.01 0.18 6.75
CA ILE A 166 4.05 -0.57 6.05
C ILE A 166 4.48 -1.76 6.90
N LYS A 167 4.80 -2.88 6.27
CA LYS A 167 5.42 -4.05 6.91
C LYS A 167 6.39 -4.69 5.95
N ARG A 168 7.60 -4.96 6.43
CA ARG A 168 8.62 -5.74 5.73
C ARG A 168 8.95 -6.99 6.51
N VAL A 169 9.24 -8.06 5.81
CA VAL A 169 9.74 -9.34 6.33
C VAL A 169 11.02 -9.67 5.58
N ASP A 170 12.11 -9.88 6.31
CA ASP A 170 13.43 -10.27 5.78
C ASP A 170 13.63 -11.77 6.00
N ALA A 171 12.70 -12.56 5.44
CA ALA A 171 12.69 -14.03 5.47
C ALA A 171 11.92 -14.58 4.26
N ALA A 172 12.07 -15.88 4.01
CA ALA A 172 11.21 -16.56 3.03
C ALA A 172 9.74 -16.35 3.41
N CYS A 173 8.93 -15.90 2.46
CA CYS A 173 7.54 -15.58 2.73
C CYS A 173 6.67 -15.76 1.48
N GLY A 174 5.37 -15.94 1.71
CA GLY A 174 4.34 -15.87 0.69
C GLY A 174 3.37 -14.73 0.99
N GLY A 175 2.85 -14.10 -0.05
CA GLY A 175 1.94 -12.98 0.11
C GLY A 175 0.76 -13.05 -0.85
N TYR A 176 -0.37 -12.51 -0.40
CA TYR A 176 -1.58 -12.40 -1.21
C TYR A 176 -2.33 -11.11 -0.87
N ALA A 177 -2.65 -10.33 -1.89
CA ALA A 177 -3.61 -9.24 -1.81
C ALA A 177 -4.86 -9.61 -2.59
N HIS A 178 -6.02 -9.42 -1.99
CA HIS A 178 -7.30 -9.70 -2.66
C HIS A 178 -7.49 -8.74 -3.84
N HIS A 179 -8.18 -9.18 -4.88
CA HIS A 179 -8.29 -8.45 -6.15
C HIS A 179 -8.89 -7.05 -6.01
N ASP A 180 -9.79 -6.85 -5.04
CA ASP A 180 -10.37 -5.55 -4.70
C ASP A 180 -9.42 -4.64 -3.87
N GLY A 181 -8.33 -5.20 -3.34
CA GLY A 181 -7.36 -4.50 -2.50
C GLY A 181 -7.78 -4.26 -1.06
N SER A 182 -8.94 -4.76 -0.64
CA SER A 182 -9.49 -4.53 0.71
C SER A 182 -8.84 -5.38 1.80
N LYS A 183 -8.18 -6.49 1.41
CA LYS A 183 -7.57 -7.46 2.33
C LYS A 183 -6.24 -7.95 1.76
N ALA A 184 -5.28 -8.19 2.64
CA ALA A 184 -4.01 -8.79 2.26
C ALA A 184 -3.39 -9.56 3.42
N ALA A 185 -2.56 -10.54 3.10
CA ALA A 185 -1.76 -11.27 4.09
C ALA A 185 -0.34 -11.50 3.59
N LEU A 186 0.58 -11.53 4.55
CA LEU A 186 1.97 -11.91 4.38
C LEU A 186 2.27 -13.04 5.39
N VAL A 187 2.79 -14.16 4.90
CA VAL A 187 3.07 -15.35 5.70
C VAL A 187 4.56 -15.62 5.67
N GLU A 188 5.22 -15.47 6.79
CA GLU A 188 6.62 -15.82 6.98
C GLU A 188 6.78 -17.32 7.18
N ILE A 189 7.71 -17.93 6.44
CA ILE A 189 8.00 -19.36 6.49
C ILE A 189 9.48 -19.64 6.74
N ALA A 190 9.76 -20.78 7.35
CA ALA A 190 11.11 -21.29 7.54
C ALA A 190 11.13 -22.82 7.29
N GLY A 191 12.31 -23.42 7.35
CA GLY A 191 12.50 -24.86 7.19
C GLY A 191 13.19 -25.24 5.89
N ALA A 192 13.50 -26.52 5.73
CA ALA A 192 14.26 -27.04 4.58
C ALA A 192 13.55 -26.83 3.24
N GLY A 193 12.21 -26.81 3.24
CA GLY A 193 11.39 -26.57 2.06
C GLY A 193 11.15 -25.10 1.70
N ALA A 194 11.58 -24.14 2.54
CA ALA A 194 11.20 -22.74 2.41
C ALA A 194 11.58 -22.13 1.03
N ALA A 195 12.73 -22.48 0.48
CA ALA A 195 13.19 -21.99 -0.81
C ALA A 195 12.32 -22.44 -2.01
N SER A 196 11.66 -23.59 -1.90
CA SER A 196 10.82 -24.19 -2.95
C SER A 196 9.32 -24.03 -2.72
N ALA A 197 8.90 -23.58 -1.54
CA ALA A 197 7.50 -23.54 -1.11
C ALA A 197 6.82 -22.18 -1.31
N ALA A 198 7.33 -21.33 -2.20
CA ALA A 198 6.77 -20.00 -2.45
C ALA A 198 5.29 -20.03 -2.82
N GLU A 199 4.87 -20.99 -3.65
CA GLU A 199 3.47 -21.15 -4.05
C GLU A 199 2.60 -21.63 -2.88
N THR A 200 3.09 -22.61 -2.10
CA THR A 200 2.40 -23.05 -0.89
C THR A 200 2.23 -21.93 0.12
N ALA A 201 3.27 -21.12 0.33
CA ALA A 201 3.19 -19.97 1.24
C ALA A 201 2.19 -18.91 0.75
N LYS A 202 2.13 -18.65 -0.57
CA LYS A 202 1.12 -17.79 -1.19
C LYS A 202 -0.29 -18.36 -1.00
N ASP A 203 -0.47 -19.66 -1.17
CA ASP A 203 -1.75 -20.32 -0.97
C ASP A 203 -2.21 -20.27 0.49
N ILE A 204 -1.28 -20.37 1.44
CA ILE A 204 -1.56 -20.16 2.85
C ILE A 204 -1.93 -18.67 3.11
N ALA A 205 -1.26 -17.71 2.49
CA ALA A 205 -1.63 -16.31 2.59
C ALA A 205 -3.05 -16.04 2.05
N MET A 206 -3.43 -16.70 0.95
CA MET A 206 -4.80 -16.67 0.42
C MET A 206 -5.82 -17.25 1.40
N HIS A 207 -5.50 -18.36 2.04
CA HIS A 207 -6.31 -18.96 3.10
C HIS A 207 -6.47 -18.01 4.30
N VAL A 208 -5.39 -17.36 4.73
CA VAL A 208 -5.43 -16.37 5.82
C VAL A 208 -6.36 -15.20 5.49
N VAL A 209 -6.31 -14.67 4.28
CA VAL A 209 -7.22 -13.60 3.83
C VAL A 209 -8.69 -14.06 3.84
N ALA A 210 -8.94 -15.32 3.49
CA ALA A 210 -10.30 -15.87 3.42
C ALA A 210 -10.89 -16.13 4.81
N LEU A 211 -10.14 -16.80 5.71
CA LEU A 211 -10.66 -17.32 6.98
C LEU A 211 -10.24 -16.50 8.21
N ALA A 212 -9.30 -15.57 8.06
CA ALA A 212 -8.85 -14.64 9.10
C ALA A 212 -8.57 -15.31 10.47
N PRO A 213 -7.63 -16.26 10.56
CA PRO A 213 -7.29 -16.92 11.80
C PRO A 213 -6.82 -15.89 12.86
N GLN A 214 -7.10 -16.17 14.13
CA GLN A 214 -6.73 -15.31 15.25
C GLN A 214 -5.29 -15.59 15.73
N ALA A 215 -4.81 -16.83 15.54
CA ALA A 215 -3.49 -17.26 15.96
C ALA A 215 -2.91 -18.24 14.94
N VAL A 216 -1.58 -18.38 14.91
CA VAL A 216 -0.92 -19.39 14.08
C VAL A 216 -1.01 -20.76 14.74
N ARG A 217 -0.68 -20.86 16.01
CA ARG A 217 -0.71 -22.08 16.84
C ARG A 217 -1.69 -21.93 17.99
N LYS A 218 -2.06 -23.05 18.62
CA LYS A 218 -2.93 -23.03 19.83
C LYS A 218 -2.28 -22.25 20.98
N GLU A 219 -0.98 -22.38 21.11
CA GLU A 219 -0.17 -21.75 22.14
C GLU A 219 -0.09 -20.22 21.99
N ASP A 220 -0.38 -19.72 20.79
CA ASP A 220 -0.39 -18.28 20.47
C ASP A 220 -1.75 -17.61 20.84
N LEU A 221 -2.78 -18.42 21.16
CA LEU A 221 -4.05 -17.88 21.64
C LEU A 221 -3.92 -17.41 23.09
N ASP A 222 -4.62 -16.31 23.42
CA ASP A 222 -4.76 -15.89 24.81
C ASP A 222 -5.41 -17.01 25.64
N PRO A 223 -4.72 -17.52 26.68
CA PRO A 223 -5.27 -18.55 27.57
C PRO A 223 -6.64 -18.19 28.14
N ALA A 224 -6.90 -16.90 28.41
CA ALA A 224 -8.19 -16.44 28.90
C ALA A 224 -9.32 -16.66 27.90
N VAL A 225 -9.07 -16.53 26.60
CA VAL A 225 -10.04 -16.81 25.53
C VAL A 225 -10.38 -18.30 25.50
N VAL A 226 -9.35 -19.15 25.59
CA VAL A 226 -9.53 -20.63 25.59
C VAL A 226 -10.31 -21.09 26.83
N GLU A 227 -9.98 -20.55 28.01
CA GLU A 227 -10.67 -20.91 29.24
C GLU A 227 -12.13 -20.45 29.26
N LYS A 228 -12.39 -19.24 28.79
CA LYS A 228 -13.76 -18.73 28.64
C LYS A 228 -14.60 -19.60 27.68
N GLU A 229 -14.00 -20.02 26.56
CA GLU A 229 -14.70 -20.95 25.65
C GLU A 229 -14.96 -22.31 26.32
N ARG A 230 -13.98 -22.83 27.09
CA ARG A 230 -14.14 -24.06 27.87
C ARG A 230 -15.30 -23.97 28.88
N GLU A 231 -15.42 -22.85 29.59
CA GLU A 231 -16.51 -22.58 30.52
C GLU A 231 -17.87 -22.58 29.81
N ILE A 232 -17.97 -21.84 28.70
CA ILE A 232 -19.20 -21.78 27.88
C ILE A 232 -19.63 -23.18 27.41
N LEU A 233 -18.68 -23.95 26.90
CA LEU A 233 -18.93 -25.31 26.42
C LEU A 233 -19.33 -26.26 27.54
N THR A 234 -18.75 -26.08 28.74
CA THR A 234 -19.08 -26.85 29.95
C THR A 234 -20.51 -26.58 30.42
N GLU A 235 -20.87 -25.30 30.51
CA GLU A 235 -22.26 -24.92 30.89
C GLU A 235 -23.27 -25.41 29.87
N ALA A 236 -22.99 -25.33 28.59
CA ALA A 236 -23.84 -25.83 27.53
C ALA A 236 -24.05 -27.34 27.66
N ALA A 237 -22.98 -28.12 27.90
CA ALA A 237 -23.07 -29.56 28.09
C ALA A 237 -23.90 -29.97 29.35
N ARG A 238 -23.76 -29.21 30.45
CA ARG A 238 -24.55 -29.40 31.67
C ARG A 238 -26.04 -29.11 31.43
N LYS A 239 -26.38 -28.05 30.70
CA LYS A 239 -27.73 -27.71 30.32
C LYS A 239 -28.38 -28.78 29.40
N GLU A 240 -27.58 -29.47 28.59
CA GLU A 240 -27.99 -30.62 27.78
C GLU A 240 -28.24 -31.88 28.62
N GLY A 241 -28.03 -31.88 29.95
CA GLY A 241 -28.23 -33.00 30.85
C GLY A 241 -27.22 -34.12 30.68
N LYS A 242 -26.03 -33.83 30.19
CA LYS A 242 -24.98 -34.84 29.99
C LYS A 242 -24.33 -35.24 31.31
N PRO A 243 -23.97 -36.52 31.51
CA PRO A 243 -23.25 -36.96 32.71
C PRO A 243 -21.85 -36.33 32.76
N GLU A 244 -21.37 -35.95 33.97
CA GLU A 244 -20.08 -35.28 34.21
C GLU A 244 -18.89 -36.07 33.62
N ASN A 245 -18.90 -37.42 33.68
CA ASN A 245 -17.85 -38.26 33.12
C ASN A 245 -17.75 -38.19 31.60
N ILE A 246 -18.82 -37.74 30.92
CA ILE A 246 -18.89 -37.58 29.45
C ILE A 246 -18.54 -36.14 29.07
N ILE A 247 -18.87 -35.17 29.92
CA ILE A 247 -18.69 -33.73 29.67
C ILE A 247 -17.23 -33.42 29.30
N ALA A 248 -16.24 -33.91 30.07
CA ALA A 248 -14.82 -33.65 29.79
C ALA A 248 -14.42 -34.03 28.35
N LYS A 249 -14.81 -35.25 27.92
CA LYS A 249 -14.50 -35.73 26.56
C LYS A 249 -15.26 -34.96 25.47
N MET A 250 -16.48 -34.54 25.76
CA MET A 250 -17.28 -33.69 24.82
C MET A 250 -16.62 -32.32 24.67
N ILE A 251 -16.15 -31.70 25.74
CA ILE A 251 -15.47 -30.41 25.74
C ILE A 251 -14.22 -30.47 24.89
N GLU A 252 -13.38 -31.49 25.07
CA GLU A 252 -12.18 -31.67 24.23
C GLU A 252 -12.53 -31.77 22.72
N GLY A 253 -13.60 -32.48 22.38
CA GLY A 253 -14.09 -32.55 21.01
C GLY A 253 -14.60 -31.20 20.47
N ARG A 254 -15.35 -30.44 21.28
CA ARG A 254 -15.88 -29.12 20.92
C ARG A 254 -14.74 -28.08 20.84
N LEU A 255 -13.75 -28.14 21.73
CA LEU A 255 -12.55 -27.28 21.67
C LEU A 255 -11.73 -27.52 20.40
N ARG A 256 -11.64 -28.77 19.90
CA ARG A 256 -11.03 -29.01 18.58
C ARG A 256 -11.72 -28.24 17.48
N ASN A 257 -13.05 -28.21 17.48
CA ASN A 257 -13.83 -27.43 16.50
C ASN A 257 -13.59 -25.92 16.66
N PHE A 258 -13.48 -25.43 17.89
CA PHE A 258 -13.10 -24.04 18.16
C PHE A 258 -11.72 -23.73 17.59
N PHE A 259 -10.70 -24.56 17.87
CA PHE A 259 -9.37 -24.37 17.30
C PHE A 259 -9.37 -24.44 15.77
N ALA A 260 -10.15 -25.35 15.18
CA ALA A 260 -10.30 -25.43 13.72
C ALA A 260 -10.97 -24.18 13.10
N GLN A 261 -11.60 -23.33 13.90
CA GLN A 261 -12.16 -22.06 13.43
C GLN A 261 -11.20 -20.89 13.56
N CYS A 262 -10.36 -20.86 14.60
CA CYS A 262 -9.56 -19.68 14.95
C CYS A 262 -8.03 -19.87 14.87
N VAL A 263 -7.51 -21.10 14.77
CA VAL A 263 -6.07 -21.39 14.74
C VAL A 263 -5.65 -21.84 13.33
N LEU A 264 -4.76 -21.10 12.70
CA LEU A 264 -4.34 -21.33 11.31
C LEU A 264 -3.94 -22.78 11.03
N LEU A 265 -3.06 -23.36 11.85
CA LEU A 265 -2.56 -24.73 11.62
C LEU A 265 -3.62 -25.81 11.79
N GLU A 266 -4.70 -25.53 12.52
CA GLU A 266 -5.82 -26.46 12.74
C GLU A 266 -6.95 -26.27 11.72
N GLN A 267 -6.98 -25.15 11.00
CA GLN A 267 -8.01 -24.86 10.01
C GLN A 267 -7.92 -25.84 8.83
N PRO A 268 -9.07 -26.38 8.35
CA PRO A 268 -9.13 -27.06 7.06
C PRO A 268 -8.68 -26.13 5.95
N PHE A 269 -7.81 -26.58 5.06
CA PHE A 269 -7.24 -25.73 4.01
C PHE A 269 -8.29 -25.33 2.98
N VAL A 270 -8.40 -24.06 2.65
CA VAL A 270 -9.47 -23.50 1.79
C VAL A 270 -9.53 -24.11 0.38
N LYS A 271 -8.41 -24.59 -0.15
CA LYS A 271 -8.36 -25.25 -1.48
C LYS A 271 -8.54 -26.76 -1.42
N ASP A 272 -8.36 -27.39 -0.25
CA ASP A 272 -8.49 -28.82 -0.02
C ASP A 272 -8.82 -29.08 1.46
N ASP A 273 -10.10 -29.18 1.77
CA ASP A 273 -10.64 -29.35 3.13
C ASP A 273 -10.34 -30.71 3.78
N LYS A 274 -9.75 -31.67 3.02
CA LYS A 274 -9.35 -32.99 3.54
C LYS A 274 -8.07 -32.92 4.37
N GLN A 275 -7.32 -31.82 4.28
CA GLN A 275 -6.11 -31.57 5.05
C GLN A 275 -6.14 -30.24 5.76
N SER A 276 -5.48 -30.16 6.92
CA SER A 276 -5.30 -28.87 7.61
C SER A 276 -4.12 -28.09 7.02
N VAL A 277 -4.09 -26.78 7.25
CA VAL A 277 -2.94 -25.93 6.89
C VAL A 277 -1.64 -26.45 7.52
N GLY A 278 -1.70 -26.97 8.77
CA GLY A 278 -0.55 -27.59 9.42
C GLY A 278 -0.04 -28.85 8.72
N GLN A 279 -0.94 -29.69 8.19
CA GLN A 279 -0.57 -30.85 7.38
C GLN A 279 0.06 -30.43 6.05
N LEU A 280 -0.50 -29.43 5.37
CA LEU A 280 0.04 -28.87 4.14
C LEU A 280 1.45 -28.31 4.36
N ALA A 281 1.63 -27.51 5.42
CA ALA A 281 2.94 -26.96 5.77
C ALA A 281 3.99 -28.06 6.03
N LYS A 282 3.60 -29.09 6.79
CA LYS A 282 4.48 -30.25 7.06
C LYS A 282 4.87 -31.00 5.80
N GLN A 283 3.93 -31.23 4.87
CA GLN A 283 4.19 -31.91 3.58
C GLN A 283 5.16 -31.08 2.72
N ALA A 284 5.05 -29.75 2.75
CA ALA A 284 5.95 -28.84 2.05
C ALA A 284 7.31 -28.66 2.74
N GLY A 285 7.51 -29.26 3.92
CA GLY A 285 8.74 -29.10 4.72
C GLY A 285 8.96 -27.69 5.25
N ILE A 286 7.87 -26.94 5.49
CA ILE A 286 7.91 -25.56 6.00
C ILE A 286 7.28 -25.45 7.38
N GLU A 287 7.74 -24.46 8.11
CA GLU A 287 7.17 -24.00 9.37
C GLU A 287 6.69 -22.55 9.19
N ILE A 288 5.45 -22.26 9.58
CA ILE A 288 4.92 -20.91 9.60
C ILE A 288 5.46 -20.20 10.85
N LYS A 289 6.22 -19.12 10.66
CA LYS A 289 6.83 -18.32 11.74
C LYS A 289 5.98 -17.15 12.16
N GLY A 290 5.33 -16.50 11.21
CA GLY A 290 4.49 -15.34 11.45
C GLY A 290 3.48 -15.12 10.36
N VAL A 291 2.43 -14.39 10.70
CA VAL A 291 1.36 -14.01 9.79
C VAL A 291 0.95 -12.58 10.05
N GLU A 292 1.01 -11.77 9.01
CA GLU A 292 0.37 -10.45 8.99
C GLU A 292 -0.90 -10.56 8.15
N ASN A 293 -2.04 -10.15 8.72
CA ASN A 293 -3.33 -10.15 8.03
C ASN A 293 -3.98 -8.78 8.21
N TRP A 294 -4.07 -8.03 7.13
CA TRP A 294 -4.63 -6.69 7.15
C TRP A 294 -5.94 -6.62 6.39
N ARG A 295 -6.80 -5.77 6.91
CA ARG A 295 -7.96 -5.23 6.22
C ARG A 295 -7.75 -3.74 6.08
N LEU A 296 -8.27 -3.17 5.00
CA LEU A 296 -8.26 -1.73 4.77
C LEU A 296 -8.94 -1.04 5.96
N SER A 297 -8.25 -0.08 6.55
CA SER A 297 -8.66 0.60 7.80
C SER A 297 -9.45 1.87 7.53
#